data_9336ba8f65aea862cdbc53c440e1082b
#
_entry.id   9336ba8f65aea862cdbc53c440e1082b
#
_cell.length_a   1.000
_cell.length_b   1.000
_cell.length_c   1.000
_cell.angle_alpha   90.00
_cell.angle_beta   90.00
_cell.angle_gamma   90.00
#
_symmetry.space_group_name_H-M   'P 1'
#
loop_
_entity.id
_entity.type
_entity.pdbx_description
1 polymer ?
#
loop_
_entity_poly.entity_id
_entity_poly.type
_entity_poly.pdbx_seq_one_letter_code
_entity_poly.pdbx_strand_id
1 'polypeptide(L)'
;MTIADKLMIFAVIVGPILAVQVQKTIEAWKSGRERKIHIFRVLMATRGTPVTPNHVEALNLIDIEFSGNNKKEKSVRDAWKIYLNHLCEYPKDYQDPAYKSKVDIWTNKTSDCLVDMLYTMAQILGYDFDKVQLKKGAYTPQGFLDLESEQSLVRRGLLDVLYGKRGIPVIPFENLNRASPGKSENQIQSNKS
;
A
#
# COMPACT_ATOMS: atom_id res chain seq x y z
N MET A 1 -64.20 18.91 10.47
CA MET A 1 -62.93 18.53 9.84
C MET A 1 -63.20 17.69 8.62
N THR A 2 -62.88 18.20 7.47
CA THR A 2 -63.00 17.43 6.22
C THR A 2 -61.88 16.40 6.09
N ILE A 3 -62.07 15.44 5.21
CA ILE A 3 -61.02 14.43 4.89
C ILE A 3 -59.76 15.12 4.39
N ALA A 4 -59.93 16.23 3.65
CA ALA A 4 -58.84 17.07 3.16
C ALA A 4 -58.03 17.70 4.29
N ASP A 5 -58.68 18.22 5.36
CA ASP A 5 -57.98 18.82 6.51
C ASP A 5 -57.14 17.79 7.24
N LYS A 6 -57.61 16.55 7.41
CA LYS A 6 -56.90 15.47 8.05
C LYS A 6 -55.68 15.05 7.23
N LEU A 7 -55.83 14.98 5.89
CA LEU A 7 -54.74 14.62 4.99
C LEU A 7 -53.64 15.69 4.99
N MET A 8 -54.02 16.96 5.03
CA MET A 8 -53.11 18.10 5.07
C MET A 8 -52.32 18.13 6.37
N ILE A 9 -52.94 17.90 7.54
CA ILE A 9 -52.27 17.80 8.83
C ILE A 9 -51.32 16.65 8.83
N PHE A 10 -51.70 15.48 8.34
CA PHE A 10 -50.85 14.31 8.23
C PHE A 10 -49.63 14.57 7.33
N ALA A 11 -49.81 15.19 6.16
CA ALA A 11 -48.71 15.51 5.26
C ALA A 11 -47.69 16.50 5.87
N VAL A 12 -48.17 17.50 6.62
CA VAL A 12 -47.32 18.50 7.29
C VAL A 12 -46.45 17.86 8.39
N ILE A 13 -46.99 16.86 9.10
CA ILE A 13 -46.24 16.18 10.18
C ILE A 13 -45.32 15.11 9.63
N VAL A 14 -45.82 14.28 8.72
CA VAL A 14 -45.06 13.11 8.19
C VAL A 14 -43.99 13.50 7.18
N GLY A 15 -44.26 14.56 6.39
CA GLY A 15 -43.36 15.04 5.35
C GLY A 15 -41.93 15.32 5.86
N PRO A 16 -41.73 16.15 6.88
CA PRO A 16 -40.44 16.44 7.44
C PRO A 16 -39.71 15.18 8.01
N ILE A 17 -40.47 14.29 8.65
CA ILE A 17 -39.93 13.06 9.21
C ILE A 17 -39.38 12.14 8.12
N LEU A 18 -40.15 11.94 7.06
CA LEU A 18 -39.71 11.16 5.89
C LEU A 18 -38.50 11.79 5.20
N ALA A 19 -38.48 13.11 5.05
CA ALA A 19 -37.33 13.80 4.46
C ALA A 19 -36.03 13.54 5.24
N VAL A 20 -36.07 13.63 6.57
CA VAL A 20 -34.91 13.34 7.44
C VAL A 20 -34.50 11.88 7.33
N GLN A 21 -35.43 10.93 7.29
CA GLN A 21 -35.11 9.51 7.16
C GLN A 21 -34.44 9.20 5.81
N VAL A 22 -34.96 9.75 4.73
CA VAL A 22 -34.37 9.61 3.39
C VAL A 22 -32.97 10.23 3.36
N GLN A 23 -32.78 11.41 3.92
CA GLN A 23 -31.47 12.06 4.00
C GLN A 23 -30.46 11.20 4.76
N LYS A 24 -30.81 10.71 5.95
CA LYS A 24 -29.93 9.81 6.75
C LYS A 24 -29.56 8.54 5.99
N THR A 25 -30.48 7.97 5.25
CA THR A 25 -30.21 6.76 4.44
C THR A 25 -29.21 7.04 3.32
N ILE A 26 -29.39 8.17 2.62
CA ILE A 26 -28.46 8.60 1.57
C ILE A 26 -27.06 8.89 2.15
N GLU A 27 -26.98 9.57 3.29
CA GLU A 27 -25.73 9.89 3.97
C GLU A 27 -25.00 8.62 4.42
N ALA A 28 -25.71 7.66 5.00
CA ALA A 28 -25.13 6.36 5.42
C ALA A 28 -24.60 5.57 4.21
N TRP A 29 -25.34 5.54 3.11
CA TRP A 29 -24.90 4.88 1.88
C TRP A 29 -23.66 5.55 1.28
N LYS A 30 -23.65 6.89 1.21
CA LYS A 30 -22.52 7.68 0.72
C LYS A 30 -21.29 7.49 1.57
N SER A 31 -21.43 7.56 2.90
CA SER A 31 -20.32 7.32 3.84
C SER A 31 -19.72 5.91 3.70
N GLY A 32 -20.55 4.86 3.58
CA GLY A 32 -20.07 3.51 3.34
C GLY A 32 -19.28 3.37 2.03
N ARG A 33 -19.76 4.04 0.95
CA ARG A 33 -19.04 4.07 -0.31
C ARG A 33 -17.70 4.82 -0.21
N GLU A 34 -17.64 5.93 0.49
CA GLU A 34 -16.43 6.73 0.69
C GLU A 34 -15.36 5.95 1.44
N ARG A 35 -15.71 5.18 2.49
CA ARG A 35 -14.74 4.32 3.20
C ARG A 35 -14.15 3.25 2.28
N LYS A 36 -14.95 2.59 1.45
CA LYS A 36 -14.47 1.62 0.44
C LYS A 36 -13.54 2.26 -0.57
N ILE A 37 -13.89 3.45 -1.06
CA ILE A 37 -13.03 4.23 -1.97
C ILE A 37 -11.72 4.62 -1.27
N HIS A 38 -11.75 4.97 -0.01
CA HIS A 38 -10.55 5.30 0.76
C HIS A 38 -9.57 4.12 0.81
N ILE A 39 -10.05 2.92 1.20
CA ILE A 39 -9.24 1.69 1.19
C ILE A 39 -8.62 1.46 -0.19
N PHE A 40 -9.44 1.50 -1.23
CA PHE A 40 -8.97 1.31 -2.60
C PHE A 40 -7.89 2.33 -2.98
N ARG A 41 -8.05 3.61 -2.66
CA ARG A 41 -7.04 4.65 -2.92
C ARG A 41 -5.74 4.41 -2.19
N VAL A 42 -5.80 4.02 -0.91
CA VAL A 42 -4.60 3.70 -0.13
C VAL A 42 -3.86 2.52 -0.76
N LEU A 43 -4.55 1.44 -1.08
CA LEU A 43 -3.94 0.27 -1.74
C LEU A 43 -3.34 0.62 -3.11
N MET A 44 -4.04 1.44 -3.90
CA MET A 44 -3.54 1.92 -5.19
C MET A 44 -2.30 2.80 -5.05
N ALA A 45 -2.26 3.68 -4.05
CA ALA A 45 -1.11 4.55 -3.79
C ALA A 45 0.12 3.77 -3.30
N THR A 46 -0.11 2.70 -2.52
CA THR A 46 0.95 1.92 -1.86
C THR A 46 1.27 0.59 -2.57
N ARG A 47 0.68 0.31 -3.75
CA ARG A 47 0.86 -0.97 -4.45
C ARG A 47 2.30 -1.28 -4.84
N GLY A 48 3.14 -0.24 -5.00
CA GLY A 48 4.57 -0.38 -5.25
C GLY A 48 5.41 -0.64 -3.98
N THR A 49 4.83 -0.41 -2.79
CA THR A 49 5.49 -0.59 -1.48
C THR A 49 4.56 -1.30 -0.50
N PRO A 50 4.21 -2.56 -0.74
CA PRO A 50 3.15 -3.28 0.00
C PRO A 50 3.49 -3.57 1.47
N VAL A 51 4.72 -3.33 1.89
CA VAL A 51 5.16 -3.51 3.29
C VAL A 51 4.92 -2.27 4.17
N THR A 52 4.37 -1.19 3.63
CA THR A 52 4.10 0.02 4.40
C THR A 52 2.93 -0.19 5.39
N PRO A 53 2.97 0.43 6.59
CA PRO A 53 1.90 0.31 7.57
C PRO A 53 0.51 0.65 7.01
N ASN A 54 0.41 1.70 6.20
CA ASN A 54 -0.85 2.12 5.59
C ASN A 54 -1.41 1.05 4.63
N HIS A 55 -0.53 0.35 3.88
CA HIS A 55 -0.96 -0.75 3.01
C HIS A 55 -1.56 -1.90 3.83
N VAL A 56 -0.86 -2.30 4.89
CA VAL A 56 -1.30 -3.39 5.78
C VAL A 56 -2.60 -3.02 6.48
N GLU A 57 -2.73 -1.78 6.97
CA GLU A 57 -3.97 -1.29 7.57
C GLU A 57 -5.15 -1.36 6.59
N ALA A 58 -4.96 -0.86 5.37
CA ALA A 58 -6.00 -0.90 4.34
C ALA A 58 -6.42 -2.34 3.99
N LEU A 59 -5.48 -3.29 3.93
CA LEU A 59 -5.79 -4.72 3.71
C LEU A 59 -6.65 -5.28 4.85
N ASN A 60 -6.31 -4.99 6.10
CA ASN A 60 -7.04 -5.49 7.27
C ASN A 60 -8.46 -4.91 7.40
N LEU A 61 -8.74 -3.76 6.79
CA LEU A 61 -10.06 -3.15 6.77
C LEU A 61 -10.99 -3.71 5.69
N ILE A 62 -10.49 -4.51 4.73
CA ILE A 62 -11.30 -5.01 3.61
C ILE A 62 -12.51 -5.81 4.10
N ASP A 63 -12.34 -6.75 5.02
CA ASP A 63 -13.44 -7.59 5.50
C ASP A 63 -14.50 -6.79 6.27
N ILE A 64 -14.12 -5.67 6.88
CA ILE A 64 -15.02 -4.77 7.61
C ILE A 64 -15.83 -3.92 6.63
N GLU A 65 -15.16 -3.25 5.72
CA GLU A 65 -15.80 -2.26 4.85
C GLU A 65 -16.52 -2.90 3.65
N PHE A 66 -16.09 -4.06 3.19
CA PHE A 66 -16.79 -4.85 2.16
C PHE A 66 -17.64 -5.97 2.77
N SER A 67 -18.29 -5.73 3.91
CA SER A 67 -19.05 -6.72 4.67
C SER A 67 -20.44 -7.05 4.11
N GLY A 68 -20.89 -6.37 3.05
CA GLY A 68 -22.22 -6.59 2.46
C GLY A 68 -22.40 -7.99 1.88
N ASN A 69 -23.66 -8.47 1.92
CA ASN A 69 -24.01 -9.82 1.46
C ASN A 69 -24.22 -9.93 -0.06
N ASN A 70 -24.04 -8.84 -0.81
CA ASN A 70 -24.19 -8.88 -2.26
C ASN A 70 -22.99 -9.60 -2.92
N LYS A 71 -23.23 -10.16 -4.12
CA LYS A 71 -22.20 -10.91 -4.87
C LYS A 71 -20.95 -10.07 -5.16
N LYS A 72 -21.10 -8.77 -5.36
CA LYS A 72 -20.00 -7.85 -5.68
C LYS A 72 -19.05 -7.72 -4.48
N GLU A 73 -19.55 -7.42 -3.30
CA GLU A 73 -18.69 -7.30 -2.11
C GLU A 73 -18.09 -8.64 -1.69
N LYS A 74 -18.84 -9.72 -1.86
CA LYS A 74 -18.30 -11.07 -1.65
C LYS A 74 -17.09 -11.33 -2.55
N SER A 75 -17.13 -10.96 -3.84
CA SER A 75 -16.00 -11.18 -4.75
C SER A 75 -14.73 -10.43 -4.33
N VAL A 76 -14.86 -9.24 -3.70
CA VAL A 76 -13.69 -8.54 -3.11
C VAL A 76 -13.10 -9.34 -1.96
N ARG A 77 -13.96 -9.78 -1.02
CA ARG A 77 -13.49 -10.59 0.13
C ARG A 77 -12.87 -11.92 -0.30
N ASP A 78 -13.42 -12.55 -1.34
CA ASP A 78 -12.87 -13.80 -1.87
C ASP A 78 -11.49 -13.55 -2.52
N ALA A 79 -11.34 -12.46 -3.29
CA ALA A 79 -10.03 -12.06 -3.84
C ALA A 79 -9.02 -11.72 -2.72
N TRP A 80 -9.46 -11.04 -1.67
CA TRP A 80 -8.64 -10.76 -0.48
C TRP A 80 -8.19 -12.04 0.21
N LYS A 81 -9.08 -13.00 0.41
CA LYS A 81 -8.72 -14.30 1.02
C LYS A 81 -7.69 -15.06 0.22
N ILE A 82 -7.80 -15.04 -1.12
CA ILE A 82 -6.82 -15.67 -2.01
C ILE A 82 -5.46 -14.98 -1.83
N TYR A 83 -5.44 -13.65 -1.82
CA TYR A 83 -4.21 -12.87 -1.63
C TYR A 83 -3.60 -13.12 -0.25
N LEU A 84 -4.39 -13.05 0.82
CA LEU A 84 -3.95 -13.33 2.19
C LEU A 84 -3.37 -14.73 2.36
N ASN A 85 -4.06 -15.75 1.82
CA ASN A 85 -3.56 -17.13 1.87
C ASN A 85 -2.18 -17.23 1.20
N HIS A 86 -2.03 -16.61 0.03
CA HIS A 86 -0.75 -16.58 -0.67
C HIS A 86 0.34 -15.84 0.11
N LEU A 87 0.02 -14.74 0.79
CA LEU A 87 0.98 -14.02 1.64
C LEU A 87 1.49 -14.92 2.80
N CYS A 88 0.65 -15.80 3.33
CA CYS A 88 1.02 -16.75 4.38
C CYS A 88 1.95 -17.87 3.88
N GLU A 89 2.03 -18.10 2.56
CA GLU A 89 2.86 -19.12 1.92
C GLU A 89 4.30 -18.65 1.61
N TYR A 90 4.78 -17.58 2.25
CA TYR A 90 6.13 -17.07 2.04
C TYR A 90 7.19 -18.16 2.30
N PRO A 91 8.18 -18.37 1.39
CA PRO A 91 9.25 -19.35 1.56
C PRO A 91 10.08 -19.04 2.81
N LYS A 92 10.18 -20.00 3.74
CA LYS A 92 10.86 -19.81 5.03
C LYS A 92 12.21 -20.53 5.12
N ASP A 93 12.49 -21.44 4.21
CA ASP A 93 13.73 -22.22 4.21
C ASP A 93 14.84 -21.47 3.47
N TYR A 94 15.60 -20.69 4.22
CA TYR A 94 16.73 -19.90 3.72
C TYR A 94 17.95 -20.77 3.28
N GLN A 95 17.98 -22.05 3.66
CA GLN A 95 19.05 -22.98 3.32
C GLN A 95 18.77 -23.75 2.02
N ASP A 96 17.55 -23.67 1.49
CA ASP A 96 17.18 -24.32 0.23
C ASP A 96 17.97 -23.69 -0.94
N PRO A 97 18.73 -24.47 -1.73
CA PRO A 97 19.41 -23.96 -2.93
C PRO A 97 18.48 -23.24 -3.91
N ALA A 98 17.20 -23.64 -3.94
CA ALA A 98 16.16 -23.02 -4.77
C ALA A 98 15.45 -21.83 -4.10
N TYR A 99 15.86 -21.43 -2.88
CA TYR A 99 15.20 -20.37 -2.10
C TYR A 99 14.95 -19.10 -2.92
N LYS A 100 15.98 -18.59 -3.60
CA LYS A 100 15.87 -17.37 -4.42
C LYS A 100 14.81 -17.51 -5.50
N SER A 101 14.83 -18.61 -6.25
CA SER A 101 13.83 -18.87 -7.30
C SER A 101 12.41 -18.99 -6.73
N LYS A 102 12.25 -19.62 -5.56
CA LYS A 102 10.96 -19.73 -4.87
C LYS A 102 10.45 -18.36 -4.44
N VAL A 103 11.32 -17.50 -3.92
CA VAL A 103 10.97 -16.10 -3.56
C VAL A 103 10.57 -15.30 -4.79
N ASP A 104 11.29 -15.41 -5.90
CA ASP A 104 10.97 -14.72 -7.15
C ASP A 104 9.58 -15.14 -7.68
N ILE A 105 9.30 -16.44 -7.69
CA ILE A 105 7.97 -16.98 -8.09
C ILE A 105 6.88 -16.47 -7.14
N TRP A 106 7.13 -16.54 -5.82
CA TRP A 106 6.18 -16.06 -4.81
C TRP A 106 5.90 -14.56 -4.98
N THR A 107 6.93 -13.74 -5.21
CA THR A 107 6.78 -12.28 -5.41
C THR A 107 5.95 -11.95 -6.65
N ASN A 108 6.20 -12.65 -7.77
CA ASN A 108 5.42 -12.44 -8.98
C ASN A 108 3.94 -12.80 -8.77
N LYS A 109 3.66 -13.93 -8.13
CA LYS A 109 2.29 -14.35 -7.81
C LYS A 109 1.62 -13.41 -6.80
N THR A 110 2.38 -12.90 -5.82
CA THR A 110 1.90 -11.86 -4.87
C THR A 110 1.41 -10.63 -5.62
N SER A 111 2.19 -10.16 -6.60
CA SER A 111 1.81 -9.04 -7.45
C SER A 111 0.55 -9.33 -8.25
N ASP A 112 0.42 -10.53 -8.82
CA ASP A 112 -0.75 -10.91 -9.61
C ASP A 112 -2.02 -11.00 -8.74
N CYS A 113 -1.94 -11.59 -7.55
CA CYS A 113 -3.07 -11.65 -6.61
C CYS A 113 -3.51 -10.24 -6.15
N LEU A 114 -2.55 -9.35 -5.87
CA LEU A 114 -2.85 -7.96 -5.53
C LEU A 114 -3.57 -7.24 -6.66
N VAL A 115 -3.08 -7.40 -7.91
CA VAL A 115 -3.69 -6.82 -9.10
C VAL A 115 -5.13 -7.34 -9.30
N ASP A 116 -5.36 -8.63 -9.14
CA ASP A 116 -6.69 -9.24 -9.27
C ASP A 116 -7.66 -8.69 -8.21
N MET A 117 -7.21 -8.53 -6.98
CA MET A 117 -7.99 -7.92 -5.91
C MET A 117 -8.31 -6.46 -6.20
N LEU A 118 -7.31 -5.65 -6.59
CA LEU A 118 -7.50 -4.24 -6.95
C LEU A 118 -8.42 -4.07 -8.14
N TYR A 119 -8.30 -4.93 -9.15
CA TYR A 119 -9.19 -4.94 -10.31
C TYR A 119 -10.64 -5.21 -9.88
N THR A 120 -10.86 -6.21 -9.04
CA THR A 120 -12.20 -6.54 -8.50
C THR A 120 -12.79 -5.37 -7.72
N MET A 121 -11.99 -4.69 -6.89
CA MET A 121 -12.41 -3.50 -6.16
C MET A 121 -12.75 -2.35 -7.11
N ALA A 122 -11.91 -2.08 -8.11
CA ALA A 122 -12.13 -1.04 -9.11
C ALA A 122 -13.47 -1.20 -9.81
N GLN A 123 -13.78 -2.41 -10.30
CA GLN A 123 -15.04 -2.71 -10.98
C GLN A 123 -16.27 -2.41 -10.10
N ILE A 124 -16.22 -2.74 -8.81
CA ILE A 124 -17.32 -2.50 -7.88
C ILE A 124 -17.48 -1.02 -7.55
N LEU A 125 -16.38 -0.30 -7.47
CA LEU A 125 -16.36 1.13 -7.17
C LEU A 125 -16.64 2.00 -8.40
N GLY A 126 -16.73 1.40 -9.61
CA GLY A 126 -17.02 2.09 -10.85
C GLY A 126 -15.80 2.76 -11.48
N TYR A 127 -14.60 2.28 -11.18
CA TYR A 127 -13.39 2.67 -11.88
C TYR A 127 -13.10 1.71 -13.04
N ASP A 128 -12.66 2.27 -14.16
CA ASP A 128 -12.25 1.51 -15.35
C ASP A 128 -10.72 1.48 -15.43
N PHE A 129 -10.13 0.44 -14.84
CA PHE A 129 -8.71 0.13 -14.93
C PHE A 129 -8.52 -1.22 -15.60
N ASP A 130 -7.53 -1.34 -16.47
CA ASP A 130 -7.07 -2.65 -16.91
C ASP A 130 -5.99 -3.22 -15.96
N LYS A 131 -5.81 -4.55 -15.99
CA LYS A 131 -4.85 -5.23 -15.12
C LYS A 131 -3.39 -4.86 -15.41
N VAL A 132 -3.06 -4.47 -16.63
CA VAL A 132 -1.71 -4.05 -17.01
C VAL A 132 -1.37 -2.71 -16.39
N GLN A 133 -2.33 -1.76 -16.42
CA GLN A 133 -2.19 -0.47 -15.73
C GLN A 133 -2.03 -0.65 -14.22
N LEU A 134 -2.82 -1.55 -13.61
CA LEU A 134 -2.71 -1.85 -12.19
C LEU A 134 -1.35 -2.42 -11.83
N LYS A 135 -0.81 -3.33 -12.66
CA LYS A 135 0.46 -4.01 -12.42
C LYS A 135 1.67 -3.09 -12.65
N LYS A 136 1.67 -2.33 -13.76
CA LYS A 136 2.83 -1.53 -14.20
C LYS A 136 2.76 -0.06 -13.82
N GLY A 137 1.60 0.44 -13.44
CA GLY A 137 1.37 1.86 -13.19
C GLY A 137 1.83 2.38 -11.82
N ALA A 138 2.51 1.56 -11.02
CA ALA A 138 3.10 2.06 -9.78
C ALA A 138 4.39 2.83 -10.10
N TYR A 139 4.40 4.13 -9.80
CA TYR A 139 5.60 4.95 -9.90
C TYR A 139 6.29 5.02 -8.54
N THR A 140 7.55 4.59 -8.51
CA THR A 140 8.42 4.73 -7.35
C THR A 140 9.68 5.46 -7.81
N PRO A 141 9.97 6.68 -7.31
CA PRO A 141 11.18 7.40 -7.66
C PRO A 141 12.43 6.61 -7.28
N GLN A 142 13.45 6.59 -8.15
CA GLN A 142 14.71 5.90 -7.86
C GLN A 142 15.33 6.37 -6.54
N GLY A 143 15.33 7.69 -6.28
CA GLY A 143 15.87 8.23 -5.04
C GLY A 143 15.18 7.73 -3.76
N PHE A 144 13.90 7.31 -3.85
CA PHE A 144 13.20 6.68 -2.72
C PHE A 144 13.71 5.24 -2.50
N LEU A 145 13.92 4.48 -3.57
CA LEU A 145 14.50 3.14 -3.50
C LEU A 145 15.94 3.16 -2.96
N ASP A 146 16.73 4.14 -3.38
CA ASP A 146 18.10 4.34 -2.91
C ASP A 146 18.12 4.65 -1.41
N LEU A 147 17.27 5.58 -0.95
CA LEU A 147 17.11 5.93 0.47
C LEU A 147 16.69 4.72 1.32
N GLU A 148 15.72 3.94 0.86
CA GLU A 148 15.24 2.73 1.56
C GLU A 148 16.36 1.67 1.65
N SER A 149 17.12 1.50 0.56
CA SER A 149 18.29 0.62 0.51
C SER A 149 19.37 1.05 1.49
N GLU A 150 19.73 2.34 1.51
CA GLU A 150 20.71 2.90 2.44
C GLU A 150 20.26 2.74 3.90
N GLN A 151 19.02 3.05 4.23
CA GLN A 151 18.47 2.84 5.58
C GLN A 151 18.53 1.37 6.00
N SER A 152 18.26 0.44 5.08
CA SER A 152 18.35 -1.00 5.33
C SER A 152 19.79 -1.42 5.62
N LEU A 153 20.78 -0.91 4.86
CA LEU A 153 22.19 -1.18 5.06
C LEU A 153 22.69 -0.63 6.40
N VAL A 154 22.32 0.61 6.76
CA VAL A 154 22.67 1.23 8.05
C VAL A 154 22.10 0.42 9.21
N ARG A 155 20.80 0.04 9.13
CA ARG A 155 20.15 -0.79 10.15
C ARG A 155 20.85 -2.13 10.32
N ARG A 156 21.19 -2.80 9.22
CA ARG A 156 21.92 -4.08 9.24
C ARG A 156 23.30 -3.92 9.83
N GLY A 157 24.06 -2.90 9.39
CA GLY A 157 25.39 -2.60 9.93
C GLY A 157 25.36 -2.32 11.43
N LEU A 158 24.37 -1.58 11.91
CA LEU A 158 24.18 -1.31 13.33
C LEU A 158 23.89 -2.59 14.12
N LEU A 159 23.01 -3.47 13.61
CA LEU A 159 22.72 -4.76 14.23
C LEU A 159 23.98 -5.64 14.31
N ASP A 160 24.79 -5.67 13.26
CA ASP A 160 26.06 -6.44 13.25
C ASP A 160 27.03 -5.93 14.32
N VAL A 161 27.10 -4.62 14.56
CA VAL A 161 27.90 -4.02 15.64
C VAL A 161 27.31 -4.38 17.02
N LEU A 162 26.01 -4.24 17.21
CA LEU A 162 25.34 -4.54 18.49
C LEU A 162 25.44 -6.03 18.88
N TYR A 163 25.43 -6.92 17.90
CA TYR A 163 25.65 -8.36 18.11
C TYR A 163 27.12 -8.78 18.17
N GLY A 164 28.07 -7.83 18.12
CA GLY A 164 29.51 -8.13 18.19
C GLY A 164 30.06 -8.81 16.93
N LYS A 165 29.31 -8.85 15.83
CA LYS A 165 29.73 -9.44 14.55
C LYS A 165 30.67 -8.54 13.76
N ARG A 166 30.63 -7.23 14.02
CA ARG A 166 31.46 -6.21 13.35
C ARG A 166 31.92 -5.17 14.35
N GLY A 167 33.19 -4.76 14.28
CA GLY A 167 33.72 -3.62 15.04
C GLY A 167 33.47 -2.29 14.33
N ILE A 168 33.34 -1.19 15.08
CA ILE A 168 33.39 0.16 14.53
C ILE A 168 34.86 0.51 14.34
N PRO A 169 35.33 0.83 13.12
CA PRO A 169 36.70 1.27 12.94
C PRO A 169 36.90 2.65 13.62
N VAL A 170 37.73 2.70 14.65
CA VAL A 170 38.10 3.95 15.32
C VAL A 170 39.45 4.41 14.77
N ILE A 171 39.45 5.53 14.08
CA ILE A 171 40.68 6.16 13.60
C ILE A 171 41.15 7.15 14.67
N PRO A 172 42.38 7.00 15.24
CA PRO A 172 42.91 7.96 16.17
C PRO A 172 42.97 9.39 15.54
N PHE A 173 42.60 10.40 16.29
CA PHE A 173 42.50 11.79 15.83
C PHE A 173 43.81 12.32 15.20
N GLU A 174 44.95 11.81 15.67
CA GLU A 174 46.29 12.14 15.14
C GLU A 174 46.46 11.79 13.66
N ASN A 175 45.72 10.80 13.14
CA ASN A 175 45.79 10.36 11.75
C ASN A 175 44.84 11.14 10.81
N LEU A 176 43.86 11.88 11.35
CA LEU A 176 42.96 12.70 10.55
C LEU A 176 43.67 13.88 9.90
N ASN A 177 44.68 14.43 10.55
CA ASN A 177 45.48 15.54 10.01
C ASN A 177 46.48 15.14 8.90
N ARG A 178 46.70 13.81 8.71
CA ARG A 178 47.55 13.28 7.62
C ARG A 178 46.75 12.95 6.35
N ALA A 179 45.43 12.84 6.45
CA ALA A 179 44.52 12.61 5.33
C ALA A 179 43.92 13.91 4.79
N SER A 180 44.75 14.98 4.65
CA SER A 180 44.34 16.16 3.89
C SER A 180 44.27 15.80 2.40
N PRO A 181 43.17 16.11 1.69
CA PRO A 181 43.06 15.89 0.26
C PRO A 181 43.93 16.93 -0.51
N GLY A 182 45.20 16.62 -0.61
CA GLY A 182 46.15 17.37 -1.44
C GLY A 182 46.61 16.47 -2.57
N LYS A 183 46.05 16.66 -3.75
CA LYS A 183 46.51 16.36 -5.12
C LYS A 183 45.44 15.67 -5.98
N SER A 184 44.55 16.48 -6.51
CA SER A 184 43.92 16.14 -7.80
C SER A 184 43.60 17.42 -8.61
N GLU A 185 44.56 18.36 -8.66
CA GLU A 185 44.51 19.53 -9.56
C GLU A 185 45.78 19.63 -10.36
N ASN A 186 46.21 18.65 -11.16
CA ASN A 186 47.28 18.85 -12.15
C ASN A 186 47.38 17.69 -13.14
N GLN A 187 46.25 17.24 -13.75
CA GLN A 187 46.34 16.39 -14.93
C GLN A 187 45.30 16.70 -16.02
N ILE A 188 44.84 17.93 -16.18
CA ILE A 188 43.97 18.33 -17.28
C ILE A 188 44.66 19.35 -18.22
N GLN A 189 45.98 19.46 -18.27
CA GLN A 189 46.62 20.38 -19.20
C GLN A 189 47.77 19.80 -20.03
N SER A 190 47.77 18.49 -20.40
CA SER A 190 48.79 17.98 -21.32
C SER A 190 48.26 17.09 -22.43
N ASN A 191 47.07 17.38 -22.98
CA ASN A 191 46.62 16.72 -24.23
C ASN A 191 45.90 17.71 -25.14
N LYS A 192 46.58 18.80 -25.48
CA LYS A 192 46.31 19.63 -26.68
C LYS A 192 47.65 20.08 -27.26
N SER A 193 48.26 19.28 -28.07
CA SER A 193 49.18 19.63 -29.17
C SER A 193 49.10 18.56 -30.20
#